data_5429468857684536a1bf8a8e6630ac89
#
_entry.id   5429468857684536a1bf8a8e6630ac89
#
_cell.length_a   1.000
_cell.length_b   1.000
_cell.length_c   1.000
_cell.angle_alpha   90.00
_cell.angle_beta   90.00
_cell.angle_gamma   90.00
#
_symmetry.space_group_name_H-M   'P 1'
#
loop_
_entity.id
_entity.type
_entity.pdbx_description
1 polymer ?
#
loop_
_entity_poly.entity_id
_entity_poly.type
_entity_poly.pdbx_seq_one_letter_code
_entity_poly.pdbx_strand_id
1 'polypeptide(L)' 'MPPDNFICSCCGKSKPVNQRILLGGDALCYACAEEFTTLCDRCGERVYRRETRQVNNHTLCPQCCGKVRAQN' A
#
# COMPACT_ATOMS: atom_id res chain seq x y z
N MET A 1 30.07 0.21 -1.23
CA MET A 1 29.02 -0.49 -1.95
C MET A 1 27.67 -0.07 -1.41
N PRO A 2 26.70 0.16 -2.28
CA PRO A 2 25.36 0.46 -1.76
C PRO A 2 24.84 -0.75 -0.98
N PRO A 3 24.10 -0.51 0.11
CA PRO A 3 23.54 -1.63 0.86
C PRO A 3 22.50 -2.35 0.01
N ASP A 4 22.57 -3.68 0.01
CA ASP A 4 21.57 -4.49 -0.68
C ASP A 4 20.32 -4.70 0.16
N ASN A 5 20.25 -4.03 1.31
CA ASN A 5 19.16 -4.16 2.24
C ASN A 5 18.58 -2.80 2.57
N PHE A 6 17.31 -2.79 2.98
CA PHE A 6 16.66 -1.60 3.48
C PHE A 6 16.01 -1.91 4.83
N ILE A 7 15.66 -0.87 5.58
CA ILE A 7 14.95 -1.03 6.84
C ILE A 7 13.47 -0.80 6.60
N CYS A 8 12.65 -1.81 6.88
CA CYS A 8 11.20 -1.70 6.76
C CYS A 8 10.67 -0.65 7.74
N SER A 9 9.90 0.30 7.25
CA SER A 9 9.34 1.37 8.09
C SER A 9 8.31 0.85 9.08
N CYS A 10 7.74 -0.32 8.83
CA CYS A 10 6.69 -0.87 9.66
C CYS A 10 7.24 -1.77 10.76
N CYS A 11 8.05 -2.78 10.40
CA CYS A 11 8.56 -3.73 11.38
C CYS A 11 9.98 -3.39 11.87
N GLY A 12 10.68 -2.48 11.20
CA GLY A 12 12.02 -2.06 11.59
C GLY A 12 13.11 -3.06 11.31
N LYS A 13 12.81 -4.12 10.58
CA LYS A 13 13.79 -5.16 10.26
C LYS A 13 14.48 -4.89 8.96
N SER A 14 15.73 -5.35 8.85
CA SER A 14 16.48 -5.26 7.61
C SER A 14 15.97 -6.33 6.64
N LYS A 15 15.68 -5.93 5.42
CA LYS A 15 15.18 -6.82 4.37
C LYS A 15 15.91 -6.56 3.07
N PRO A 16 15.97 -7.56 2.16
CA PRO A 16 16.59 -7.34 0.86
C PRO A 16 15.89 -6.22 0.09
N VAL A 17 16.67 -5.40 -0.59
CA VAL A 17 16.12 -4.24 -1.30
C VAL A 17 15.18 -4.65 -2.44
N ASN A 18 15.33 -5.85 -2.99
CA ASN A 18 14.44 -6.33 -4.03
C ASN A 18 13.03 -6.66 -3.51
N GLN A 19 12.86 -6.70 -2.19
CA GLN A 19 11.55 -6.88 -1.57
C GLN A 19 10.95 -5.55 -1.11
N ARG A 20 11.59 -4.44 -1.47
CA ARG A 20 11.12 -3.12 -1.03
C ARG A 20 9.91 -2.69 -1.83
N ILE A 21 8.87 -2.29 -1.12
CA ILE A 21 7.68 -1.70 -1.68
C ILE A 21 7.57 -0.28 -1.15
N LEU A 22 7.62 0.70 -2.05
CA LEU A 22 7.52 2.12 -1.66
C LEU A 22 6.07 2.54 -1.68
N LEU A 23 5.61 3.12 -0.59
CA LEU A 23 4.23 3.56 -0.47
C LEU A 23 4.20 4.83 0.36
N GLY A 24 3.84 5.94 -0.27
CA GLY A 24 3.70 7.21 0.41
C GLY A 24 4.99 7.69 1.10
N GLY A 25 6.15 7.33 0.56
CA GLY A 25 7.43 7.66 1.18
C GLY A 25 7.94 6.62 2.15
N ASP A 26 7.15 5.60 2.46
CA ASP A 26 7.56 4.52 3.35
C ASP A 26 8.12 3.35 2.55
N ALA A 27 9.14 2.70 3.09
CA ALA A 27 9.69 1.48 2.51
C ALA A 27 9.20 0.29 3.33
N LEU A 28 8.45 -0.60 2.71
CA LEU A 28 7.84 -1.75 3.37
C LEU A 28 8.40 -3.05 2.80
N CYS A 29 8.56 -4.04 3.66
CA CYS A 29 8.87 -5.40 3.19
C CYS A 29 7.58 -6.07 2.71
N TYR A 30 7.73 -7.15 1.94
CA TYR A 30 6.56 -7.85 1.39
C TYR A 30 5.57 -8.28 2.48
N ALA A 31 6.07 -8.80 3.59
CA ALA A 31 5.20 -9.26 4.67
C ALA A 31 4.34 -8.12 5.22
N CYS A 32 4.96 -6.96 5.49
CA CYS A 32 4.21 -5.82 5.99
C CYS A 32 3.29 -5.25 4.93
N ALA A 33 3.75 -5.20 3.67
CA ALA A 33 2.91 -4.70 2.59
C ALA A 33 1.66 -5.57 2.42
N GLU A 34 1.81 -6.89 2.48
CA GLU A 34 0.66 -7.78 2.36
C GLU A 34 -0.30 -7.66 3.53
N GLU A 35 0.24 -7.41 4.73
CA GLU A 35 -0.58 -7.32 5.94
C GLU A 35 -1.30 -5.98 6.06
N PHE A 36 -0.62 -4.89 5.76
CA PHE A 36 -1.12 -3.54 6.04
C PHE A 36 -1.59 -2.79 4.80
N THR A 37 -1.39 -3.33 3.61
CA THR A 37 -1.80 -2.67 2.38
C THR A 37 -2.65 -3.60 1.53
N THR A 38 -3.34 -3.00 0.58
CA THR A 38 -4.15 -3.74 -0.39
C THR A 38 -4.16 -2.98 -1.70
N LEU A 39 -4.69 -3.59 -2.73
CA LEU A 39 -4.81 -2.94 -4.03
C LEU A 39 -6.24 -2.44 -4.21
N CYS A 40 -6.36 -1.26 -4.80
CA CYS A 40 -7.65 -0.73 -5.17
C CYS A 40 -8.26 -1.58 -6.29
N ASP A 41 -9.52 -1.97 -6.13
CA ASP A 41 -10.20 -2.79 -7.15
C ASP A 41 -10.47 -2.03 -8.43
N ARG A 42 -10.41 -0.71 -8.40
CA ARG A 42 -10.72 0.12 -9.56
C ARG A 42 -9.47 0.53 -10.34
N CYS A 43 -8.48 1.10 -9.65
CA CYS A 43 -7.27 1.59 -10.32
C CYS A 43 -6.07 0.67 -10.15
N GLY A 44 -6.13 -0.29 -9.22
CA GLY A 44 -5.05 -1.22 -9.00
C GLY A 44 -3.87 -0.65 -8.24
N GLU A 45 -3.98 0.53 -7.67
CA GLU A 45 -2.91 1.11 -6.89
C GLU A 45 -2.84 0.50 -5.50
N ARG A 46 -1.61 0.34 -5.00
CA ARG A 46 -1.40 -0.15 -3.64
C ARG A 46 -1.57 0.99 -2.66
N VAL A 47 -2.40 0.77 -1.65
CA VAL A 47 -2.68 1.76 -0.61
C VAL A 47 -2.79 1.05 0.72
N TYR A 48 -2.69 1.80 1.82
CA TYR A 48 -2.89 1.23 3.15
C TYR A 48 -4.33 0.80 3.32
N ARG A 49 -4.53 -0.37 3.94
CA ARG A 49 -5.87 -0.90 4.19
C ARG A 49 -6.73 0.07 4.98
N ARG A 50 -6.11 0.74 5.96
CA ARG A 50 -6.83 1.70 6.81
C ARG A 50 -7.39 2.88 6.04
N GLU A 51 -6.83 3.17 4.86
CA GLU A 51 -7.27 4.29 4.04
C GLU A 51 -8.30 3.87 2.99
N THR A 52 -8.47 2.56 2.79
CA THR A 52 -9.43 2.08 1.82
C THR A 52 -10.83 2.09 2.39
N ARG A 53 -11.82 2.10 1.50
CA ARG A 53 -13.21 1.96 1.87
C ARG A 53 -13.84 0.90 1.00
N GLN A 54 -14.81 0.19 1.58
CA GLN A 54 -15.53 -0.81 0.84
C GLN A 54 -16.84 -0.23 0.35
N VAL A 55 -17.05 -0.31 -0.96
CA VAL A 55 -18.26 0.17 -1.62
C VAL A 55 -18.76 -0.98 -2.49
N ASN A 56 -19.95 -1.49 -2.20
CA ASN A 56 -20.57 -2.60 -2.94
C ASN A 56 -19.63 -3.82 -3.03
N ASN A 57 -18.98 -4.14 -1.90
CA ASN A 57 -18.02 -5.25 -1.79
C ASN A 57 -16.72 -5.05 -2.57
N HIS A 58 -16.45 -3.82 -3.02
CA HIS A 58 -15.19 -3.46 -3.65
C HIS A 58 -14.34 -2.64 -2.70
N THR A 59 -13.03 -2.89 -2.73
CA THR A 59 -12.08 -2.11 -1.95
C THR A 59 -11.58 -0.98 -2.82
N LEU A 60 -11.82 0.26 -2.41
CA LEU A 60 -11.45 1.45 -3.18
C LEU A 60 -10.44 2.29 -2.41
N CYS A 61 -9.46 2.85 -3.14
CA CYS A 61 -8.53 3.81 -2.56
C CYS A 61 -9.26 5.14 -2.32
N PRO A 62 -8.68 6.05 -1.50
CA PRO A 62 -9.34 7.32 -1.20
C PRO A 62 -9.69 8.14 -2.44
N GLN A 63 -8.84 8.09 -3.46
CA GLN A 63 -9.10 8.83 -4.70
C GLN A 63 -10.28 8.25 -5.46
N CYS A 64 -10.34 6.93 -5.62
CA CYS A 64 -11.44 6.28 -6.32
C CYS A 64 -12.73 6.42 -5.53
N CYS A 65 -12.66 6.31 -4.22
CA CYS A 65 -13.83 6.49 -3.36
C CYS A 65 -14.39 7.90 -3.51
N GLY A 66 -13.51 8.91 -3.57
CA GLY A 66 -13.92 10.29 -3.79
C GLY A 66 -14.59 10.49 -5.13
N LYS A 67 -14.07 9.86 -6.19
CA LYS A 67 -14.65 9.97 -7.52
C LYS A 67 -16.03 9.35 -7.59
N VAL A 68 -16.21 8.20 -6.94
CA VAL A 68 -17.52 7.55 -6.90
C VAL A 68 -18.52 8.44 -6.21
N ARG A 69 -18.13 9.08 -5.12
CA ARG A 69 -19.01 10.01 -4.40
C ARG A 69 -19.36 11.24 -5.23
N ALA A 70 -18.38 11.73 -6.00
CA ALA A 70 -18.60 12.94 -6.80
C ALA A 70 -19.58 12.71 -7.94
N GLN A 71 -19.81 11.46 -8.34
CA GLN A 71 -20.72 11.13 -9.43
C GLN A 71 -22.18 10.96 -8.96
N ASN A 72 -22.40 11.03 -7.68
CA ASN A 72 -23.76 10.97 -7.10
C ASN A 72 -24.33 12.38 -6.95
#